data_30f90f610ea7f13bdf190d36ddd37409
#
_entry.id   30f90f610ea7f13bdf190d36ddd37409
#
_cell.length_a   1.000
_cell.length_b   1.000
_cell.length_c   1.000
_cell.angle_alpha   90.00
_cell.angle_beta   90.00
_cell.angle_gamma   90.00
#
_symmetry.space_group_name_H-M   'P 1'
#
loop_
_entity.id
_entity.type
_entity.pdbx_description
1 polymer ?
#
loop_
_entity_poly.entity_id
_entity_poly.type
_entity_poly.pdbx_seq_one_letter_code
_entity_poly.pdbx_strand_id
1 'polypeptide(L)'
;MSQLEQASPRVRAGRVEHARQIEARKVARRSFLRVSVFAGLTLTVGGMLAGFLGFFNLRKPTGFGKPVTVPKTGIPAVGTDPVRVSEGKFWLVNLLGAQGDVLGVGGTGGLVALYWKCPHLGCTVPWRSDFNGGTVNFPGILGWFRCPCHGSTYSRAGVRVFGPAPRSMDTFLLTVNGDGSITVNTRAITSGAAQPPNPLRAIPYTG
;
A
#
# COMPACT_ATOMS: atom_id res chain seq x y z
N MET A 1 -5.04 -47.95 -75.24
CA MET A 1 -5.71 -46.64 -75.13
C MET A 1 -6.58 -46.70 -73.86
N SER A 2 -6.31 -45.81 -72.89
CA SER A 2 -7.02 -45.87 -71.59
C SER A 2 -8.49 -45.41 -71.75
N GLN A 3 -9.40 -45.98 -70.95
CA GLN A 3 -10.84 -45.62 -70.96
C GLN A 3 -11.08 -44.13 -70.77
N LEU A 4 -10.11 -43.34 -70.35
CA LEU A 4 -10.16 -41.89 -70.17
C LEU A 4 -10.12 -41.15 -71.52
N GLU A 5 -9.59 -41.75 -72.58
CA GLU A 5 -9.46 -41.11 -73.91
C GLU A 5 -10.71 -41.18 -74.71
N GLN A 6 -11.65 -42.07 -74.37
CA GLN A 6 -12.90 -42.27 -75.06
C GLN A 6 -14.07 -41.45 -74.48
N ALA A 7 -13.86 -40.75 -73.35
CA ALA A 7 -14.90 -39.93 -72.73
C ALA A 7 -15.17 -38.65 -73.50
N SER A 8 -16.44 -38.26 -73.65
CA SER A 8 -16.81 -37.04 -74.35
C SER A 8 -16.20 -35.80 -73.68
N PRO A 9 -15.95 -34.70 -74.44
CA PRO A 9 -15.34 -33.49 -73.89
C PRO A 9 -16.07 -32.93 -72.65
N ARG A 10 -17.38 -33.05 -72.59
CA ARG A 10 -18.18 -32.63 -71.42
C ARG A 10 -17.91 -33.43 -70.17
N VAL A 11 -17.73 -34.75 -70.29
CA VAL A 11 -17.42 -35.62 -69.16
C VAL A 11 -16.01 -35.38 -68.63
N ARG A 12 -15.05 -35.09 -69.50
CA ARG A 12 -13.69 -34.71 -69.11
C ARG A 12 -13.66 -33.35 -68.39
N ALA A 13 -14.39 -32.34 -68.87
CA ALA A 13 -14.52 -31.03 -68.23
C ALA A 13 -15.15 -31.15 -66.80
N GLY A 14 -16.23 -31.93 -66.68
CA GLY A 14 -16.85 -32.14 -65.38
C GLY A 14 -15.97 -32.84 -64.34
N ARG A 15 -15.13 -33.82 -64.75
CA ARG A 15 -14.15 -34.47 -63.85
C ARG A 15 -13.03 -33.51 -63.41
N VAL A 16 -12.53 -32.68 -64.30
CA VAL A 16 -11.49 -31.70 -63.97
C VAL A 16 -12.03 -30.66 -63.00
N GLU A 17 -13.24 -30.19 -63.20
CA GLU A 17 -13.91 -29.23 -62.30
C GLU A 17 -14.17 -29.85 -60.95
N HIS A 18 -14.65 -31.10 -60.86
CA HIS A 18 -14.87 -31.82 -59.61
C HIS A 18 -13.54 -32.01 -58.83
N ALA A 19 -12.45 -32.38 -59.55
CA ALA A 19 -11.11 -32.52 -58.94
C ALA A 19 -10.63 -31.18 -58.38
N ARG A 20 -10.79 -30.06 -59.10
CA ARG A 20 -10.46 -28.72 -58.62
C ARG A 20 -11.26 -28.33 -57.36
N GLN A 21 -12.55 -28.64 -57.31
CA GLN A 21 -13.35 -28.36 -56.15
C GLN A 21 -12.93 -29.18 -54.91
N ILE A 22 -12.58 -30.43 -55.09
CA ILE A 22 -12.03 -31.26 -53.99
C ILE A 22 -10.73 -30.71 -53.47
N GLU A 23 -9.82 -30.31 -54.33
CA GLU A 23 -8.53 -29.71 -53.92
C GLU A 23 -8.76 -28.34 -53.26
N ALA A 24 -9.63 -27.50 -53.78
CA ALA A 24 -9.99 -26.22 -53.17
C ALA A 24 -10.56 -26.40 -51.73
N ARG A 25 -11.44 -27.41 -51.54
CA ARG A 25 -11.95 -27.76 -50.23
C ARG A 25 -10.87 -28.25 -49.25
N LYS A 26 -9.93 -29.06 -49.71
CA LYS A 26 -8.80 -29.55 -48.89
C LYS A 26 -7.90 -28.38 -48.47
N VAL A 27 -7.57 -27.44 -49.36
CA VAL A 27 -6.79 -26.23 -49.07
C VAL A 27 -7.53 -25.36 -48.09
N ALA A 28 -8.82 -25.13 -48.29
CA ALA A 28 -9.61 -24.31 -47.37
C ALA A 28 -9.66 -24.91 -45.94
N ARG A 29 -9.86 -26.20 -45.78
CA ARG A 29 -9.83 -26.88 -44.49
C ARG A 29 -8.47 -26.78 -43.81
N ARG A 30 -7.38 -26.98 -44.52
CA ARG A 30 -6.02 -26.85 -43.97
C ARG A 30 -5.72 -25.41 -43.55
N SER A 31 -6.10 -24.45 -44.34
CA SER A 31 -5.95 -23.01 -44.01
C SER A 31 -6.79 -22.65 -42.82
N PHE A 32 -8.04 -23.10 -42.74
CA PHE A 32 -8.93 -22.86 -41.59
C PHE A 32 -8.31 -23.43 -40.29
N LEU A 33 -7.86 -24.70 -40.31
CA LEU A 33 -7.24 -25.31 -39.14
C LEU A 33 -5.98 -24.58 -38.69
N ARG A 34 -5.12 -24.19 -39.64
CA ARG A 34 -3.91 -23.39 -39.32
C ARG A 34 -4.28 -22.05 -38.68
N VAL A 35 -5.20 -21.30 -39.26
CA VAL A 35 -5.63 -20.00 -38.73
C VAL A 35 -6.26 -20.17 -37.35
N SER A 36 -7.11 -21.17 -37.15
CA SER A 36 -7.75 -21.44 -35.85
C SER A 36 -6.73 -21.79 -34.76
N VAL A 37 -5.73 -22.64 -35.07
CA VAL A 37 -4.66 -22.98 -34.12
C VAL A 37 -3.81 -21.77 -33.77
N PHE A 38 -3.40 -20.99 -34.77
CA PHE A 38 -2.60 -19.79 -34.50
C PHE A 38 -3.43 -18.74 -33.74
N ALA A 39 -4.68 -18.53 -34.10
CA ALA A 39 -5.55 -17.60 -33.38
C ALA A 39 -5.78 -18.06 -31.92
N GLY A 40 -6.04 -19.35 -31.71
CA GLY A 40 -6.16 -19.90 -30.36
C GLY A 40 -4.90 -19.73 -29.54
N LEU A 41 -3.74 -20.03 -30.13
CA LEU A 41 -2.44 -19.90 -29.45
C LEU A 41 -2.14 -18.44 -29.10
N THR A 42 -2.36 -17.50 -30.03
CA THR A 42 -2.14 -16.06 -29.77
C THR A 42 -3.06 -15.53 -28.69
N LEU A 43 -4.34 -15.92 -28.67
CA LEU A 43 -5.27 -15.54 -27.60
C LEU A 43 -4.84 -16.10 -26.23
N THR A 44 -4.44 -17.35 -26.20
CA THR A 44 -4.01 -18.00 -24.94
C THR A 44 -2.71 -17.36 -24.41
N VAL A 45 -1.68 -17.29 -25.24
CA VAL A 45 -0.39 -16.70 -24.84
C VAL A 45 -0.51 -15.22 -24.51
N GLY A 46 -1.27 -14.49 -25.34
CA GLY A 46 -1.55 -13.06 -25.09
C GLY A 46 -2.31 -12.83 -23.80
N GLY A 47 -3.33 -13.65 -23.52
CA GLY A 47 -4.09 -13.59 -22.27
C GLY A 47 -3.25 -13.93 -21.04
N MET A 48 -2.42 -14.98 -21.14
CA MET A 48 -1.47 -15.33 -20.05
C MET A 48 -0.45 -14.22 -19.80
N LEU A 49 0.11 -13.65 -20.86
CA LEU A 49 1.06 -12.54 -20.74
C LEU A 49 0.43 -11.29 -20.16
N ALA A 50 -0.78 -10.93 -20.60
CA ALA A 50 -1.53 -9.81 -20.06
C ALA A 50 -1.87 -10.02 -18.56
N GLY A 51 -2.29 -11.21 -18.18
CA GLY A 51 -2.54 -11.57 -16.78
C GLY A 51 -1.28 -11.50 -15.93
N PHE A 52 -0.17 -12.03 -16.45
CA PHE A 52 1.14 -11.98 -15.79
C PHE A 52 1.61 -10.53 -15.59
N LEU A 53 1.60 -9.72 -16.63
CA LEU A 53 1.96 -8.30 -16.53
C LEU A 53 1.00 -7.53 -15.62
N GLY A 54 -0.29 -7.88 -15.62
CA GLY A 54 -1.28 -7.32 -14.72
C GLY A 54 -1.02 -7.65 -13.24
N PHE A 55 -0.53 -8.86 -12.97
CA PHE A 55 -0.12 -9.28 -11.63
C PHE A 55 1.06 -8.44 -11.09
N PHE A 56 2.04 -8.12 -11.93
CA PHE A 56 3.17 -7.26 -11.55
C PHE A 56 2.83 -5.77 -11.57
N ASN A 57 1.71 -5.38 -12.14
CA ASN A 57 1.24 -4.01 -12.09
C ASN A 57 0.64 -3.74 -10.70
N LEU A 58 1.53 -3.65 -9.71
CA LEU A 58 1.18 -3.33 -8.32
C LEU A 58 0.44 -2.00 -8.31
N ARG A 59 -0.88 -2.06 -8.20
CA ARG A 59 -1.68 -0.87 -7.94
C ARG A 59 -1.16 -0.27 -6.65
N LYS A 60 -0.60 0.93 -6.75
CA LYS A 60 -0.20 1.69 -5.56
C LYS A 60 -1.42 1.73 -4.63
N PRO A 61 -1.28 1.28 -3.36
CA PRO A 61 -2.43 1.25 -2.45
C PRO A 61 -3.07 2.63 -2.43
N THR A 62 -4.35 2.69 -2.78
CA THR A 62 -5.13 3.92 -2.78
C THR A 62 -5.20 4.45 -1.34
N GLY A 63 -4.80 5.69 -1.14
CA GLY A 63 -4.84 6.38 0.17
C GLY A 63 -3.47 6.60 0.81
N PHE A 64 -2.60 5.60 0.90
CA PHE A 64 -1.26 5.78 1.48
C PHE A 64 -0.29 6.40 0.48
N GLY A 65 0.50 7.39 0.95
CA GLY A 65 1.44 8.13 0.10
C GLY A 65 0.81 9.34 -0.60
N LYS A 66 -0.35 9.81 -0.13
CA LYS A 66 -0.96 11.09 -0.52
C LYS A 66 -1.02 12.02 0.70
N PRO A 67 -1.03 13.34 0.51
CA PRO A 67 -1.36 14.26 1.60
C PRO A 67 -2.75 13.93 2.15
N VAL A 68 -2.88 13.90 3.48
CA VAL A 68 -4.14 13.65 4.20
C VAL A 68 -4.47 14.90 4.98
N THR A 69 -5.65 15.49 4.74
CA THR A 69 -6.13 16.67 5.46
C THR A 69 -7.05 16.22 6.59
N VAL A 70 -6.73 16.65 7.81
CA VAL A 70 -7.54 16.41 9.01
C VAL A 70 -8.23 17.73 9.35
N PRO A 71 -9.57 17.77 9.41
CA PRO A 71 -10.29 18.98 9.77
C PRO A 71 -10.03 19.37 11.24
N LYS A 72 -10.23 20.63 11.59
CA LYS A 72 -10.05 21.15 12.96
C LYS A 72 -10.76 20.30 14.02
N THR A 73 -11.96 19.82 13.73
CA THR A 73 -12.76 18.96 14.61
C THR A 73 -12.17 17.57 14.85
N GLY A 74 -11.26 17.11 13.98
CA GLY A 74 -10.56 15.82 14.09
C GLY A 74 -9.23 15.91 14.81
N ILE A 75 -8.82 17.09 15.27
CA ILE A 75 -7.56 17.32 15.98
C ILE A 75 -7.78 17.09 17.49
N PRO A 76 -6.97 16.22 18.13
CA PRO A 76 -7.11 15.99 19.57
C PRO A 76 -6.77 17.25 20.38
N ALA A 77 -7.47 17.45 21.50
CA ALA A 77 -7.09 18.49 22.45
C ALA A 77 -5.70 18.24 23.02
N VAL A 78 -5.05 19.29 23.49
CA VAL A 78 -3.68 19.19 24.06
C VAL A 78 -3.66 18.19 25.22
N GLY A 79 -2.73 17.23 25.16
CA GLY A 79 -2.52 16.24 26.22
C GLY A 79 -3.58 15.13 26.30
N THR A 80 -4.56 15.08 25.39
CA THR A 80 -5.54 13.99 25.33
C THR A 80 -5.00 12.78 24.60
N ASP A 81 -5.78 11.71 24.54
CA ASP A 81 -5.41 10.50 23.83
C ASP A 81 -5.21 10.73 22.32
N PRO A 82 -4.24 10.04 21.72
CA PRO A 82 -4.00 10.13 20.30
C PRO A 82 -5.20 9.74 19.43
N VAL A 83 -5.44 10.46 18.35
CA VAL A 83 -6.48 10.16 17.37
C VAL A 83 -5.90 9.32 16.23
N ARG A 84 -6.57 8.21 15.92
CA ARG A 84 -6.17 7.34 14.84
C ARG A 84 -6.68 7.84 13.49
N VAL A 85 -5.78 8.13 12.57
CA VAL A 85 -6.11 8.52 11.19
C VAL A 85 -5.79 7.34 10.25
N SER A 86 -6.80 6.53 9.98
CA SER A 86 -6.64 5.25 9.27
C SER A 86 -6.26 5.44 7.80
N GLU A 87 -6.74 6.49 7.15
CA GLU A 87 -6.44 6.81 5.76
C GLU A 87 -4.94 7.05 5.54
N GLY A 88 -4.30 7.78 6.45
CA GLY A 88 -2.87 8.10 6.40
C GLY A 88 -1.97 7.13 7.16
N LYS A 89 -2.55 6.12 7.82
CA LYS A 89 -1.83 5.14 8.65
C LYS A 89 -0.99 5.76 9.74
N PHE A 90 -1.51 6.79 10.43
CA PHE A 90 -0.81 7.47 11.50
C PHE A 90 -1.70 7.75 12.70
N TRP A 91 -1.06 8.07 13.81
CA TRP A 91 -1.64 8.62 15.01
C TRP A 91 -1.37 10.12 15.04
N LEU A 92 -2.40 10.92 15.24
CA LEU A 92 -2.26 12.35 15.47
C LEU A 92 -2.23 12.58 16.97
N VAL A 93 -1.18 13.22 17.44
CA VAL A 93 -0.94 13.53 18.85
C VAL A 93 -0.80 15.03 19.02
N ASN A 94 -1.38 15.57 20.09
CA ASN A 94 -1.19 16.98 20.48
C ASN A 94 -0.52 17.01 21.87
N LEU A 95 0.76 17.35 21.88
CA LEU A 95 1.64 17.26 23.04
C LEU A 95 1.54 18.51 23.92
N LEU A 96 1.65 18.32 25.24
CA LEU A 96 1.62 19.39 26.26
C LEU A 96 2.88 20.28 26.29
N GLY A 97 3.95 19.89 25.62
CA GLY A 97 5.26 20.50 25.72
C GLY A 97 6.21 19.78 26.69
N ALA A 98 7.39 20.38 26.95
CA ALA A 98 8.49 19.74 27.67
C ALA A 98 8.14 19.17 29.04
N GLN A 99 7.17 19.76 29.71
CA GLN A 99 6.75 19.35 31.07
C GLN A 99 5.68 18.26 31.08
N GLY A 100 5.06 17.98 29.96
CA GLY A 100 3.92 17.05 29.87
C GLY A 100 4.22 15.72 29.19
N ASP A 101 5.36 15.56 28.56
CA ASP A 101 5.80 14.28 28.07
C ASP A 101 6.65 13.55 29.13
N VAL A 102 6.33 12.29 29.36
CA VAL A 102 6.92 11.41 30.40
C VAL A 102 8.46 11.39 30.38
N LEU A 103 9.06 11.74 29.28
CA LEU A 103 10.51 11.71 29.13
C LEU A 103 11.14 13.08 28.98
N GLY A 104 10.37 14.17 29.03
CA GLY A 104 10.87 15.53 28.88
C GLY A 104 11.64 15.76 27.56
N VAL A 105 11.42 14.89 26.59
CA VAL A 105 12.28 14.76 25.45
C VAL A 105 11.63 15.43 24.25
N GLY A 106 12.16 16.56 23.91
CA GLY A 106 11.79 17.23 22.68
C GLY A 106 11.03 18.54 22.85
N GLY A 107 10.71 18.94 24.07
CA GLY A 107 10.45 20.30 24.53
C GLY A 107 9.40 21.17 23.84
N THR A 108 8.87 20.78 22.72
CA THR A 108 7.88 21.57 22.00
C THR A 108 6.51 20.91 22.09
N GLY A 109 5.55 21.60 22.72
CA GLY A 109 4.14 21.26 22.62
C GLY A 109 3.67 21.38 21.18
N GLY A 110 2.59 20.69 20.85
CA GLY A 110 1.99 20.78 19.54
C GLY A 110 1.73 19.44 18.87
N LEU A 111 1.42 19.51 17.59
CA LEU A 111 0.97 18.36 16.81
C LEU A 111 2.14 17.54 16.26
N VAL A 112 2.01 16.23 16.38
CA VAL A 112 2.91 15.22 15.76
C VAL A 112 2.06 14.16 15.06
N ALA A 113 2.43 13.79 13.85
CA ALA A 113 1.86 12.67 13.13
C ALA A 113 2.81 11.48 13.22
N LEU A 114 2.50 10.50 14.07
CA LEU A 114 3.30 9.30 14.29
C LEU A 114 2.88 8.20 13.33
N TYR A 115 3.80 7.68 12.54
CA TYR A 115 3.52 6.51 11.70
C TYR A 115 3.23 5.30 12.57
N TRP A 116 2.10 4.65 12.37
CA TRP A 116 1.64 3.59 13.25
C TRP A 116 2.39 2.25 13.13
N LYS A 117 3.40 2.15 12.26
CA LYS A 117 4.19 0.95 12.09
C LYS A 117 5.37 0.92 13.05
N CYS A 118 5.51 -0.23 13.71
CA CYS A 118 6.64 -0.48 14.60
C CYS A 118 7.95 -0.54 13.82
N PRO A 119 8.97 0.23 14.18
CA PRO A 119 10.27 0.20 13.52
C PRO A 119 11.02 -1.14 13.65
N HIS A 120 10.53 -2.09 14.46
CA HIS A 120 11.10 -3.43 14.56
C HIS A 120 10.80 -4.25 13.30
N LEU A 121 9.56 -4.67 13.09
CA LEU A 121 9.13 -5.53 11.98
C LEU A 121 7.80 -5.08 11.35
N GLY A 122 7.43 -3.83 11.50
CA GLY A 122 6.30 -3.24 10.80
C GLY A 122 4.90 -3.56 11.34
N CYS A 123 4.78 -4.18 12.52
CA CYS A 123 3.49 -4.40 13.16
C CYS A 123 2.79 -3.07 13.44
N THR A 124 1.46 -3.05 13.38
CA THR A 124 0.70 -1.85 13.75
C THR A 124 0.73 -1.68 15.27
N VAL A 125 1.11 -0.48 15.71
CA VAL A 125 1.23 -0.13 17.13
C VAL A 125 -0.04 0.59 17.58
N PRO A 126 -0.89 -0.03 18.42
CA PRO A 126 -2.05 0.64 19.00
C PRO A 126 -1.65 1.54 20.16
N TRP A 127 -2.46 2.57 20.40
CA TRP A 127 -2.49 3.29 21.66
C TRP A 127 -3.23 2.46 22.72
N ARG A 128 -2.69 2.36 23.90
CA ARG A 128 -3.25 1.66 25.06
C ARG A 128 -3.37 2.64 26.21
N SER A 129 -4.54 3.26 26.33
CA SER A 129 -4.83 4.24 27.40
C SER A 129 -4.82 3.62 28.79
N ASP A 130 -5.14 2.33 28.87
CA ASP A 130 -5.19 1.51 30.07
C ASP A 130 -3.83 0.94 30.55
N PHE A 131 -2.81 1.00 29.69
CA PHE A 131 -1.53 0.39 30.01
C PHE A 131 -0.75 1.27 30.99
N ASN A 132 -0.38 0.67 32.15
CA ASN A 132 0.47 1.31 33.14
C ASN A 132 1.94 1.07 32.81
N GLY A 133 2.73 2.14 32.78
CA GLY A 133 4.16 2.10 32.48
C GLY A 133 5.05 1.42 33.53
N GLY A 134 4.51 0.87 34.61
CA GLY A 134 5.29 0.22 35.66
C GLY A 134 6.19 -0.91 35.17
N THR A 135 5.72 -1.67 34.18
CA THR A 135 6.51 -2.75 33.54
C THR A 135 7.64 -2.26 32.63
N VAL A 136 7.70 -0.98 32.38
CA VAL A 136 8.72 -0.33 31.53
C VAL A 136 9.45 0.82 32.25
N ASN A 137 9.48 0.76 33.61
CA ASN A 137 10.14 1.70 34.52
C ASN A 137 9.46 3.08 34.65
N PHE A 138 8.17 3.18 34.35
CA PHE A 138 7.37 4.42 34.49
C PHE A 138 6.10 4.15 35.28
N PRO A 139 6.20 3.79 36.57
CA PRO A 139 5.03 3.45 37.40
C PRO A 139 4.08 4.65 37.57
N GLY A 140 2.78 4.35 37.53
CA GLY A 140 1.73 5.36 37.69
C GLY A 140 1.41 6.15 36.43
N ILE A 141 2.15 6.00 35.35
CA ILE A 141 1.87 6.69 34.10
C ILE A 141 1.05 5.79 33.18
N LEU A 142 -0.13 6.27 32.83
CA LEU A 142 -1.07 5.61 31.93
C LEU A 142 -0.96 6.16 30.51
N GLY A 143 -1.27 5.30 29.53
CA GLY A 143 -1.33 5.65 28.13
C GLY A 143 0.02 5.53 27.41
N TRP A 144 0.14 4.49 26.62
CA TRP A 144 1.36 4.14 25.89
C TRP A 144 1.04 3.54 24.52
N PHE A 145 1.88 3.80 23.55
CA PHE A 145 1.90 3.03 22.33
C PHE A 145 2.60 1.71 22.58
N ARG A 146 1.90 0.59 22.37
CA ARG A 146 2.48 -0.73 22.63
C ARG A 146 2.31 -1.68 21.45
N CYS A 147 3.42 -2.14 20.91
CA CYS A 147 3.42 -3.10 19.82
C CYS A 147 3.02 -4.50 20.34
N PRO A 148 1.96 -5.12 19.78
CA PRO A 148 1.47 -6.42 20.25
C PRO A 148 2.39 -7.58 19.87
N CYS A 149 3.28 -7.41 18.87
CA CYS A 149 4.10 -8.50 18.36
C CYS A 149 5.24 -8.88 19.34
N HIS A 150 6.03 -7.89 19.79
CA HIS A 150 7.18 -8.17 20.66
C HIS A 150 7.30 -7.15 21.80
N GLY A 151 6.23 -6.45 22.13
CA GLY A 151 6.15 -5.61 23.31
C GLY A 151 6.91 -4.29 23.25
N SER A 152 7.46 -3.87 22.08
CA SER A 152 8.08 -2.54 21.98
C SER A 152 7.08 -1.47 22.41
N THR A 153 7.50 -0.62 23.35
CA THR A 153 6.66 0.37 24.00
C THR A 153 7.23 1.76 23.75
N TYR A 154 6.33 2.71 23.49
CA TYR A 154 6.68 4.08 23.15
C TYR A 154 5.81 5.05 23.95
N SER A 155 6.40 6.18 24.32
CA SER A 155 5.67 7.27 24.98
C SER A 155 4.60 7.87 24.05
N ARG A 156 3.78 8.77 24.59
CA ARG A 156 2.81 9.55 23.79
C ARG A 156 3.47 10.31 22.64
N ALA A 157 4.70 10.76 22.83
CA ALA A 157 5.50 11.42 21.81
C ALA A 157 6.17 10.45 20.81
N GLY A 158 5.91 9.14 20.90
CA GLY A 158 6.50 8.13 20.05
C GLY A 158 7.93 7.75 20.42
N VAL A 159 8.45 8.20 21.55
CA VAL A 159 9.81 7.88 22.03
C VAL A 159 9.86 6.45 22.54
N ARG A 160 10.80 5.63 22.03
CA ARG A 160 10.99 4.26 22.48
C ARG A 160 11.49 4.22 23.94
N VAL A 161 10.81 3.49 24.77
CA VAL A 161 11.17 3.29 26.18
C VAL A 161 11.51 1.83 26.50
N PHE A 162 10.97 0.87 25.73
CA PHE A 162 11.17 -0.56 25.99
C PHE A 162 11.04 -1.40 24.70
N GLY A 163 11.66 -2.58 24.71
CA GLY A 163 11.47 -3.61 23.69
C GLY A 163 12.50 -3.60 22.57
N PRO A 164 12.36 -4.53 21.60
CA PRO A 164 13.38 -4.81 20.58
C PRO A 164 13.43 -3.82 19.41
N ALA A 165 12.52 -2.84 19.32
CA ALA A 165 12.57 -1.86 18.25
C ALA A 165 13.90 -1.09 18.28
N PRO A 166 14.59 -0.87 17.14
CA PRO A 166 15.90 -0.23 17.11
C PRO A 166 15.84 1.30 17.33
N ARG A 167 14.65 1.90 17.21
CA ARG A 167 14.44 3.35 17.27
C ARG A 167 13.04 3.72 17.72
N SER A 168 12.83 4.99 17.98
CA SER A 168 11.52 5.62 18.22
C SER A 168 10.60 5.52 17.01
N MET A 169 9.29 5.78 17.19
CA MET A 169 8.32 5.76 16.09
C MET A 169 8.69 6.79 15.01
N ASP A 170 8.49 6.40 13.78
CA ASP A 170 8.68 7.29 12.64
C ASP A 170 7.56 8.33 12.57
N THR A 171 7.82 9.46 11.93
CA THR A 171 6.89 10.58 11.84
C THR A 171 6.63 11.00 10.40
N PHE A 172 5.50 11.67 10.17
CA PHE A 172 5.21 12.39 8.95
C PHE A 172 5.31 13.90 9.19
N LEU A 173 5.74 14.64 8.18
CA LEU A 173 5.65 16.08 8.19
C LEU A 173 4.18 16.52 8.11
N LEU A 174 3.83 17.51 8.89
CA LEU A 174 2.52 18.13 8.86
C LEU A 174 2.64 19.65 8.74
N THR A 175 1.61 20.27 8.20
CA THR A 175 1.44 21.74 8.12
C THR A 175 0.08 22.12 8.64
N VAL A 176 0.02 23.24 9.36
CA VAL A 176 -1.24 23.85 9.81
C VAL A 176 -1.72 24.79 8.71
N ASN A 177 -2.96 24.62 8.29
CA ASN A 177 -3.60 25.45 7.27
C ASN A 177 -4.24 26.68 7.91
N GLY A 178 -4.52 27.72 7.12
CA GLY A 178 -5.11 28.95 7.61
C GLY A 178 -6.53 28.83 8.17
N ASP A 179 -7.26 27.76 7.85
CA ASP A 179 -8.58 27.41 8.36
C ASP A 179 -8.54 26.61 9.69
N GLY A 180 -7.35 26.36 10.23
CA GLY A 180 -7.12 25.53 11.42
C GLY A 180 -7.13 24.03 11.16
N SER A 181 -7.35 23.58 9.93
CA SER A 181 -7.10 22.18 9.55
C SER A 181 -5.60 21.89 9.45
N ILE A 182 -5.22 20.60 9.38
CA ILE A 182 -3.84 20.20 9.16
C ILE A 182 -3.73 19.32 7.93
N THR A 183 -2.61 19.44 7.23
CA THR A 183 -2.26 18.55 6.13
C THR A 183 -1.03 17.73 6.50
N VAL A 184 -1.15 16.40 6.49
CA VAL A 184 -0.09 15.45 6.80
C VAL A 184 0.44 14.84 5.50
N ASN A 185 1.73 14.99 5.23
CA ASN A 185 2.38 14.44 4.04
C ASN A 185 2.82 12.99 4.28
N THR A 186 1.98 12.03 3.89
CA THR A 186 2.30 10.60 4.08
C THR A 186 3.23 10.01 2.99
N ARG A 187 3.75 10.83 2.08
CA ARG A 187 4.69 10.37 1.02
C ARG A 187 6.10 10.15 1.56
N ALA A 188 6.49 10.93 2.55
CA ALA A 188 7.85 10.89 3.11
C ALA A 188 7.79 10.58 4.60
N ILE A 189 8.41 9.48 4.99
CA ILE A 189 8.55 9.06 6.38
C ILE A 189 9.88 9.63 6.90
N THR A 190 9.83 10.29 8.05
CA THR A 190 11.02 10.70 8.78
C THR A 190 11.28 9.69 9.88
N SER A 191 12.44 9.08 9.89
CA SER A 191 12.83 8.09 10.89
C SER A 191 12.93 8.69 12.28
N GLY A 192 12.41 7.97 13.26
CA GLY A 192 12.62 8.29 14.69
C GLY A 192 14.08 8.11 15.11
N ALA A 193 14.51 8.77 16.19
CA ALA A 193 15.86 8.63 16.72
C ALA A 193 16.09 7.23 17.33
N ALA A 194 17.30 6.71 17.16
CA ALA A 194 17.71 5.43 17.74
C ALA A 194 17.82 5.48 19.27
N GLN A 195 18.21 6.63 19.81
CA GLN A 195 18.33 6.88 21.26
C GLN A 195 17.53 8.13 21.64
N PRO A 196 16.98 8.21 22.86
CA PRO A 196 16.52 9.48 23.42
C PRO A 196 17.69 10.47 23.56
N PRO A 197 17.46 11.78 23.40
CA PRO A 197 16.20 12.42 23.03
C PRO A 197 15.83 12.22 21.56
N ASN A 198 14.56 11.91 21.32
CA ASN A 198 14.04 11.93 19.96
C ASN A 198 13.72 13.38 19.58
N PRO A 199 14.38 13.99 18.59
CA PRO A 199 14.03 15.34 18.18
C PRO A 199 12.59 15.34 17.64
N LEU A 200 11.66 15.72 18.51
CA LEU A 200 10.26 15.82 18.14
C LEU A 200 10.09 16.98 17.14
N ARG A 201 9.48 16.65 16.05
CA ARG A 201 9.08 17.63 15.04
C ARG A 201 7.62 18.07 15.27
N ALA A 202 7.30 18.38 16.53
CA ALA A 202 6.01 18.92 16.88
C ALA A 202 5.85 20.31 16.28
N ILE A 203 4.69 20.57 15.70
CA ILE A 203 4.33 21.89 15.17
C ILE A 203 3.41 22.56 16.17
N PRO A 204 3.75 23.77 16.68
CA PRO A 204 2.86 24.53 17.55
C PRO A 204 1.47 24.67 16.93
N TYR A 205 0.45 24.39 17.72
CA TYR A 205 -0.93 24.49 17.28
C TYR A 205 -1.74 25.28 18.31
N THR A 206 -2.20 26.44 17.91
CA THR A 206 -3.10 27.34 18.66
C THR A 206 -4.44 27.35 17.94
N GLY A 207 -5.18 26.26 18.04
CA GLY A 207 -6.41 26.03 17.29
C GLY A 207 -7.63 26.74 17.80
#